data_25e92172b3de2be48c3d0b63b9a824c2
#
_entry.id   25e92172b3de2be48c3d0b63b9a824c2
#
_cell.length_a   1.000
_cell.length_b   1.000
_cell.length_c   1.000
_cell.angle_alpha   90.00
_cell.angle_beta   90.00
_cell.angle_gamma   90.00
#
_symmetry.space_group_name_H-M   'P 1'
#
loop_
_entity.id
_entity.type
_entity.pdbx_description
1 polymer ?
#
loop_
_entity_poly.entity_id
_entity_poly.type
_entity_poly.pdbx_seq_one_letter_code
_entity_poly.pdbx_strand_id
1 'polypeptide(L)'
;MKIRSFIITLALFVFGAVSAVSAEEIVVIGGAKYTIHDVVKGETLYSLARHYGVTVDDIKGANAVLTEGLKAGQRIKIPVKSAVEKSPKVQLHKVVRGETLYSLAKQYNVAIEEIQAVNSHIKKGLKAGQLIEIPIKESQVEQPAPQQPTPVIQTAVVASTTEQPQIEEIAEQTVVKSVSFRALQQGERADVALLLPLGTKEQPSQNYLDFYRGFLIGLDSVRMSGYSVNLNLYNTAHDYNRIEQIIASGALHNTDLVVGPIYEDELIPVTTALQERNIPIVSPLANLTQTTSNAVFQMSPSPATKLEKVRGMFDGSKRVVIISTDNTDKEFDSEVRSMLRDTSYVVEHKYIYEHPSVIEKREKEREKMREAGLEVDDTPSPSDMSPLLRGEEPTVIVITADNEVEIDRILAAIASANIALTARSQRVVPFVVFGNNRWNRYRNIDRAILFTNNVTMLSTYHAHRSEPIIRAFDKRFVDEFGALPSLYAYRGYDAAVVFVKALYNTIETGLEGTLSTPLLSPYAFEQNPTSGIRVNNQWIKVNYNSNFTITTE
;
A
#
# COMPACT_ATOMS: atom_id res chain seq x y z
N MET A 1 44.26 27.87 63.19
CA MET A 1 43.71 28.14 61.86
C MET A 1 42.63 27.08 61.57
N LYS A 2 41.42 27.49 61.36
CA LYS A 2 40.21 26.66 61.41
C LYS A 2 40.02 25.86 60.13
N ILE A 3 39.83 24.54 60.28
CA ILE A 3 39.35 23.68 59.18
C ILE A 3 37.99 23.13 59.62
N ARG A 4 36.96 23.52 58.88
CA ARG A 4 35.57 23.09 59.07
C ARG A 4 35.35 21.75 58.35
N SER A 5 34.90 20.80 59.14
CA SER A 5 34.39 19.50 58.70
C SER A 5 33.07 19.69 57.94
N PHE A 6 32.93 19.10 56.73
CA PHE A 6 31.66 18.99 56.02
C PHE A 6 31.24 17.52 55.98
N ILE A 7 30.20 17.22 56.74
CA ILE A 7 29.55 15.90 56.73
C ILE A 7 28.58 15.90 55.52
N ILE A 8 28.81 15.02 54.57
CA ILE A 8 27.90 14.75 53.48
C ILE A 8 26.98 13.61 53.88
N THR A 9 25.73 13.91 54.16
CA THR A 9 24.66 12.94 54.41
C THR A 9 24.14 12.48 53.04
N LEU A 10 24.35 11.21 52.69
CA LEU A 10 23.82 10.55 51.49
C LEU A 10 22.35 10.20 51.76
N ALA A 11 21.41 10.99 51.23
CA ALA A 11 19.98 10.65 51.23
C ALA A 11 19.66 9.83 49.98
N LEU A 12 19.38 8.55 50.18
CA LEU A 12 18.80 7.67 49.13
C LEU A 12 17.38 8.17 48.80
N PHE A 13 17.20 8.83 47.64
CA PHE A 13 15.89 9.07 47.08
C PHE A 13 15.48 7.88 46.24
N VAL A 14 14.61 7.05 46.78
CA VAL A 14 13.83 6.07 46.00
C VAL A 14 12.78 6.87 45.22
N PHE A 15 12.99 7.07 43.93
CA PHE A 15 11.99 7.64 43.05
C PHE A 15 10.96 6.54 42.72
N GLY A 16 9.93 6.44 43.53
CA GLY A 16 8.67 5.81 43.12
C GLY A 16 7.99 6.71 42.09
N ALA A 17 7.81 6.22 40.88
CA ALA A 17 6.99 6.86 39.87
C ALA A 17 5.52 6.82 40.33
N VAL A 18 5.10 7.87 41.05
CA VAL A 18 3.69 8.19 41.24
C VAL A 18 3.28 8.92 39.98
N SER A 19 2.53 8.23 39.10
CA SER A 19 1.76 8.90 38.05
C SER A 19 0.77 9.86 38.73
N ALA A 20 1.13 11.14 38.80
CA ALA A 20 0.21 12.18 39.18
C ALA A 20 -0.85 12.23 38.05
N VAL A 21 -2.03 11.66 38.34
CA VAL A 21 -3.24 11.98 37.60
C VAL A 21 -3.49 13.45 37.87
N SER A 22 -3.15 14.32 36.94
CA SER A 22 -3.51 15.73 36.94
C SER A 22 -5.04 15.78 36.96
N ALA A 23 -5.63 16.27 38.03
CA ALA A 23 -7.05 16.57 38.05
C ALA A 23 -7.29 17.65 36.99
N GLU A 24 -8.06 17.32 35.95
CA GLU A 24 -8.43 18.26 34.89
C GLU A 24 -9.21 19.43 35.52
N GLU A 25 -8.65 20.63 35.44
CA GLU A 25 -9.29 21.84 35.95
C GLU A 25 -10.38 22.30 34.98
N ILE A 26 -11.65 22.09 35.36
CA ILE A 26 -12.78 22.56 34.56
C ILE A 26 -13.18 23.96 35.00
N VAL A 27 -13.15 24.91 34.09
CA VAL A 27 -13.57 26.31 34.32
C VAL A 27 -14.79 26.66 33.49
N VAL A 28 -15.65 27.54 34.00
CA VAL A 28 -16.84 28.06 33.31
C VAL A 28 -16.58 29.49 32.88
N ILE A 29 -16.61 29.78 31.60
CA ILE A 29 -16.40 31.13 31.05
C ILE A 29 -17.58 31.44 30.11
N GLY A 30 -18.33 32.49 30.44
CA GLY A 30 -19.48 32.91 29.59
C GLY A 30 -20.58 31.84 29.45
N GLY A 31 -20.74 30.96 30.46
CA GLY A 31 -21.71 29.87 30.45
C GLY A 31 -21.24 28.60 29.77
N ALA A 32 -20.10 28.61 29.09
CA ALA A 32 -19.48 27.42 28.49
C ALA A 32 -18.41 26.82 29.41
N LYS A 33 -18.34 25.47 29.43
CA LYS A 33 -17.34 24.74 30.23
C LYS A 33 -16.12 24.45 29.41
N TYR A 34 -14.93 24.64 29.99
CA TYR A 34 -13.65 24.39 29.38
C TYR A 34 -12.76 23.58 30.33
N THR A 35 -12.02 22.60 29.79
CA THR A 35 -10.88 22.00 30.48
C THR A 35 -9.64 22.85 30.19
N ILE A 36 -8.87 23.20 31.21
CA ILE A 36 -7.59 23.89 31.05
C ILE A 36 -6.50 22.82 30.84
N HIS A 37 -5.76 22.95 29.76
CA HIS A 37 -4.65 22.04 29.42
C HIS A 37 -3.34 22.80 29.29
N ASP A 38 -2.31 22.33 30.00
CA ASP A 38 -0.93 22.83 29.88
C ASP A 38 -0.19 21.98 28.80
N VAL A 39 0.09 22.58 27.67
CA VAL A 39 0.66 21.89 26.50
C VAL A 39 2.04 21.31 26.79
N VAL A 40 2.22 20.02 26.57
CA VAL A 40 3.50 19.34 26.74
C VAL A 40 4.29 19.29 25.42
N LYS A 41 5.62 19.20 25.49
CA LYS A 41 6.47 19.11 24.31
C LYS A 41 6.12 17.87 23.45
N GLY A 42 5.77 18.11 22.21
CA GLY A 42 5.39 17.06 21.24
C GLY A 42 3.88 16.92 21.01
N GLU A 43 3.05 17.61 21.80
CA GLU A 43 1.61 17.65 21.55
C GLU A 43 1.28 18.56 20.35
N THR A 44 0.23 18.19 19.65
CA THR A 44 -0.31 18.94 18.51
C THR A 44 -1.79 19.23 18.75
N LEU A 45 -2.33 20.24 18.08
CA LEU A 45 -3.78 20.51 18.14
C LEU A 45 -4.61 19.28 17.75
N TYR A 46 -4.10 18.48 16.84
CA TYR A 46 -4.76 17.25 16.44
C TYR A 46 -4.76 16.16 17.52
N SER A 47 -3.62 15.96 18.20
CA SER A 47 -3.53 14.98 19.30
C SER A 47 -4.42 15.39 20.48
N LEU A 48 -4.49 16.69 20.79
CA LEU A 48 -5.36 17.22 21.85
C LEU A 48 -6.84 17.15 21.48
N ALA A 49 -7.19 17.51 20.25
CA ALA A 49 -8.56 17.39 19.76
C ALA A 49 -9.08 15.94 19.88
N ARG A 50 -8.22 14.99 19.53
CA ARG A 50 -8.54 13.55 19.66
C ARG A 50 -8.63 13.09 21.11
N HIS A 51 -7.74 13.58 21.98
CA HIS A 51 -7.71 13.20 23.39
C HIS A 51 -8.97 13.68 24.14
N TYR A 52 -9.42 14.91 23.84
CA TYR A 52 -10.57 15.54 24.48
C TYR A 52 -11.91 15.35 23.74
N GLY A 53 -11.91 14.62 22.59
CA GLY A 53 -13.14 14.35 21.84
C GLY A 53 -13.77 15.59 21.20
N VAL A 54 -12.98 16.59 20.85
CA VAL A 54 -13.39 17.84 20.21
C VAL A 54 -12.71 18.01 18.85
N THR A 55 -13.14 18.96 18.04
CA THR A 55 -12.46 19.26 16.77
C THR A 55 -11.29 20.25 16.98
N VAL A 56 -10.33 20.27 16.04
CA VAL A 56 -9.25 21.26 16.05
C VAL A 56 -9.81 22.69 15.99
N ASP A 57 -10.90 22.88 15.26
CA ASP A 57 -11.57 24.18 15.12
C ASP A 57 -12.29 24.60 16.43
N ASP A 58 -12.84 23.66 17.20
CA ASP A 58 -13.37 23.93 18.53
C ASP A 58 -12.28 24.47 19.47
N ILE A 59 -11.07 23.85 19.42
CA ILE A 59 -9.92 24.32 20.23
C ILE A 59 -9.46 25.70 19.76
N LYS A 60 -9.32 25.93 18.46
CA LYS A 60 -8.93 27.23 17.90
C LYS A 60 -9.95 28.31 18.21
N GLY A 61 -11.25 28.02 18.08
CA GLY A 61 -12.33 28.93 18.39
C GLY A 61 -12.36 29.36 19.87
N ALA A 62 -11.97 28.47 20.80
CA ALA A 62 -11.85 28.75 22.21
C ALA A 62 -10.59 29.55 22.61
N ASN A 63 -9.58 29.64 21.70
CA ASN A 63 -8.26 30.20 21.98
C ASN A 63 -7.80 31.16 20.89
N ALA A 64 -8.18 32.42 20.95
CA ALA A 64 -7.82 33.42 19.95
C ALA A 64 -6.30 33.63 19.76
N VAL A 65 -5.46 33.10 20.65
CA VAL A 65 -3.98 33.24 20.65
C VAL A 65 -3.31 32.13 19.83
N LEU A 66 -4.05 31.14 19.30
CA LEU A 66 -3.48 30.00 18.55
C LEU A 66 -3.23 30.29 17.07
N THR A 67 -3.20 31.55 16.64
CA THR A 67 -2.90 31.97 15.27
C THR A 67 -1.47 31.62 14.83
N GLU A 68 -0.54 31.47 15.79
CA GLU A 68 0.88 31.13 15.54
C GLU A 68 1.24 29.66 15.82
N GLY A 69 0.24 28.80 16.07
CA GLY A 69 0.45 27.39 16.42
C GLY A 69 0.55 27.11 17.92
N LEU A 70 0.73 25.84 18.29
CA LEU A 70 0.78 25.35 19.67
C LEU A 70 2.24 25.36 20.18
N LYS A 71 2.47 25.91 21.37
CA LYS A 71 3.81 25.96 21.98
C LYS A 71 3.82 25.18 23.31
N ALA A 72 4.86 24.41 23.56
CA ALA A 72 5.04 23.70 24.84
C ALA A 72 5.05 24.71 26.02
N GLY A 73 4.37 24.36 27.09
CA GLY A 73 4.16 25.23 28.26
C GLY A 73 3.03 26.25 28.10
N GLN A 74 2.36 26.27 26.95
CA GLN A 74 1.20 27.14 26.73
C GLN A 74 -0.04 26.56 27.42
N ARG A 75 -0.78 27.41 28.16
CA ARG A 75 -2.05 27.02 28.74
C ARG A 75 -3.19 27.36 27.80
N ILE A 76 -3.97 26.33 27.41
CA ILE A 76 -5.08 26.47 26.45
C ILE A 76 -6.42 26.01 27.08
N LYS A 77 -7.50 26.55 26.53
CA LYS A 77 -8.88 26.18 26.88
C LYS A 77 -9.40 25.17 25.88
N ILE A 78 -9.86 24.03 26.35
CA ILE A 78 -10.46 22.99 25.52
C ILE A 78 -11.94 22.89 25.85
N PRO A 79 -12.86 23.11 24.91
CA PRO A 79 -14.31 23.10 25.21
C PRO A 79 -14.73 21.72 25.72
N VAL A 80 -15.45 21.70 26.86
CA VAL A 80 -16.09 20.47 27.34
C VAL A 80 -17.44 20.36 26.65
N LYS A 81 -17.57 19.46 25.69
CA LYS A 81 -18.89 19.10 25.15
C LYS A 81 -19.64 18.35 26.23
N SER A 82 -20.66 18.99 26.82
CA SER A 82 -21.55 18.34 27.78
C SER A 82 -22.13 17.09 27.10
N ALA A 83 -21.94 15.93 27.72
CA ALA A 83 -22.55 14.68 27.34
C ALA A 83 -24.07 14.72 27.61
N VAL A 84 -24.79 15.53 26.85
CA VAL A 84 -26.23 15.49 26.69
C VAL A 84 -26.51 15.69 25.19
N GLU A 85 -25.96 14.81 24.37
CA GLU A 85 -26.58 14.43 23.12
C GLU A 85 -26.78 12.91 23.18
N LYS A 86 -28.05 12.52 23.05
CA LYS A 86 -28.52 11.15 23.03
C LYS A 86 -27.55 10.31 22.19
N SER A 87 -27.01 9.25 22.79
CA SER A 87 -26.34 8.21 22.02
C SER A 87 -27.24 7.91 20.82
N PRO A 88 -26.75 7.98 19.59
CA PRO A 88 -27.58 7.66 18.43
C PRO A 88 -28.14 6.26 18.65
N LYS A 89 -29.45 6.11 18.49
CA LYS A 89 -30.05 4.78 18.47
C LYS A 89 -29.37 4.02 17.35
N VAL A 90 -28.75 2.89 17.66
CA VAL A 90 -28.05 2.06 16.68
C VAL A 90 -28.81 0.75 16.50
N GLN A 91 -28.80 0.22 15.28
CA GLN A 91 -29.19 -1.16 14.98
C GLN A 91 -27.96 -1.98 14.61
N LEU A 92 -27.97 -3.25 15.01
CA LEU A 92 -26.87 -4.17 14.68
C LEU A 92 -27.09 -4.75 13.28
N HIS A 93 -26.06 -4.67 12.44
CA HIS A 93 -26.03 -5.30 11.12
C HIS A 93 -24.90 -6.34 11.06
N LYS A 94 -25.20 -7.55 10.57
CA LYS A 94 -24.20 -8.59 10.32
C LYS A 94 -23.75 -8.49 8.86
N VAL A 95 -22.53 -8.06 8.67
CA VAL A 95 -21.93 -7.86 7.34
C VAL A 95 -21.96 -9.16 6.53
N VAL A 96 -22.55 -9.10 5.33
CA VAL A 96 -22.56 -10.20 4.37
C VAL A 96 -21.36 -10.06 3.42
N ARG A 97 -20.95 -11.17 2.82
CA ARG A 97 -19.82 -11.16 1.87
C ARG A 97 -20.11 -10.26 0.67
N GLY A 98 -19.26 -9.27 0.44
CA GLY A 98 -19.41 -8.28 -0.64
C GLY A 98 -20.01 -6.95 -0.19
N GLU A 99 -20.47 -6.81 1.06
CA GLU A 99 -20.91 -5.52 1.58
C GLU A 99 -19.74 -4.62 1.94
N THR A 100 -19.93 -3.34 1.67
CA THR A 100 -18.98 -2.25 1.95
C THR A 100 -19.64 -1.23 2.86
N LEU A 101 -18.85 -0.39 3.53
CA LEU A 101 -19.40 0.74 4.28
C LEU A 101 -20.30 1.61 3.42
N TYR A 102 -19.96 1.76 2.13
CA TYR A 102 -20.75 2.49 1.16
C TYR A 102 -22.13 1.84 0.90
N SER A 103 -22.14 0.52 0.61
CA SER A 103 -23.42 -0.16 0.36
C SER A 103 -24.34 -0.11 1.58
N LEU A 104 -23.77 -0.20 2.78
CA LEU A 104 -24.51 -0.09 4.04
C LEU A 104 -24.98 1.33 4.33
N ALA A 105 -24.13 2.33 4.07
CA ALA A 105 -24.50 3.74 4.18
C ALA A 105 -25.71 4.08 3.27
N LYS A 106 -25.69 3.58 2.04
CA LYS A 106 -26.81 3.73 1.09
C LYS A 106 -28.05 2.93 1.52
N GLN A 107 -27.87 1.70 1.97
CA GLN A 107 -28.99 0.84 2.41
C GLN A 107 -29.73 1.41 3.61
N TYR A 108 -29.01 2.01 4.54
CA TYR A 108 -29.57 2.55 5.78
C TYR A 108 -29.77 4.08 5.77
N ASN A 109 -29.49 4.72 4.64
CA ASN A 109 -29.60 6.18 4.44
C ASN A 109 -28.88 6.99 5.52
N VAL A 110 -27.64 6.59 5.84
CA VAL A 110 -26.74 7.24 6.80
C VAL A 110 -25.41 7.56 6.13
N ALA A 111 -24.68 8.55 6.63
CA ALA A 111 -23.35 8.85 6.10
C ALA A 111 -22.32 7.76 6.54
N ILE A 112 -21.30 7.53 5.72
CA ILE A 112 -20.22 6.57 6.05
C ILE A 112 -19.53 6.97 7.36
N GLU A 113 -19.33 8.27 7.55
CA GLU A 113 -18.72 8.86 8.74
C GLU A 113 -19.56 8.61 10.00
N GLU A 114 -20.88 8.57 9.87
CA GLU A 114 -21.79 8.25 10.98
C GLU A 114 -21.67 6.77 11.37
N ILE A 115 -21.53 5.86 10.40
CA ILE A 115 -21.26 4.43 10.67
C ILE A 115 -19.89 4.26 11.29
N GLN A 116 -18.86 4.95 10.81
CA GLN A 116 -17.51 4.87 11.35
C GLN A 116 -17.40 5.47 12.76
N ALA A 117 -18.16 6.53 13.06
CA ALA A 117 -18.18 7.17 14.35
C ALA A 117 -18.66 6.23 15.47
N VAL A 118 -19.68 5.40 15.20
CA VAL A 118 -20.18 4.41 16.17
C VAL A 118 -19.40 3.09 16.16
N ASN A 119 -18.53 2.88 15.17
CA ASN A 119 -17.71 1.67 15.01
C ASN A 119 -16.21 1.98 14.96
N SER A 120 -15.64 2.52 16.01
CA SER A 120 -14.23 2.96 16.08
C SER A 120 -13.19 1.86 15.79
N HIS A 121 -13.60 0.60 15.82
CA HIS A 121 -12.76 -0.57 15.51
C HIS A 121 -12.66 -0.90 14.02
N ILE A 122 -13.46 -0.26 13.13
CA ILE A 122 -13.44 -0.49 11.69
C ILE A 122 -12.36 0.38 11.01
N LYS A 123 -11.10 0.11 11.29
CA LYS A 123 -9.98 0.87 10.67
C LYS A 123 -9.44 0.26 9.38
N LYS A 124 -9.82 -0.98 9.05
CA LYS A 124 -9.25 -1.76 7.92
C LYS A 124 -10.31 -2.36 6.99
N GLY A 125 -11.51 -1.78 6.94
CA GLY A 125 -12.62 -2.29 6.14
C GLY A 125 -13.50 -3.33 6.88
N LEU A 126 -14.61 -3.74 6.22
CA LEU A 126 -15.56 -4.70 6.76
C LEU A 126 -15.13 -6.14 6.47
N LYS A 127 -15.47 -7.04 7.39
CA LYS A 127 -15.27 -8.49 7.19
C LYS A 127 -16.63 -9.18 7.18
N ALA A 128 -16.83 -10.13 6.26
CA ALA A 128 -18.03 -10.95 6.25
C ALA A 128 -18.24 -11.67 7.60
N GLY A 129 -19.45 -11.62 8.14
CA GLY A 129 -19.80 -12.13 9.45
C GLY A 129 -19.57 -11.16 10.63
N GLN A 130 -18.93 -10.01 10.41
CA GLN A 130 -18.71 -8.98 11.42
C GLN A 130 -20.04 -8.32 11.79
N LEU A 131 -20.27 -8.06 13.09
CA LEU A 131 -21.37 -7.24 13.56
C LEU A 131 -20.91 -5.77 13.64
N ILE A 132 -21.69 -4.88 13.06
CA ILE A 132 -21.47 -3.43 13.10
C ILE A 132 -22.73 -2.71 13.56
N GLU A 133 -22.54 -1.54 14.11
CA GLU A 133 -23.60 -0.65 14.58
C GLU A 133 -23.94 0.36 13.48
N ILE A 134 -25.22 0.47 13.10
CA ILE A 134 -25.71 1.42 12.10
C ILE A 134 -26.59 2.45 12.82
N PRO A 135 -26.28 3.77 12.73
CA PRO A 135 -27.10 4.82 13.33
C PRO A 135 -28.50 4.87 12.71
N ILE A 136 -29.53 5.07 13.54
CA ILE A 136 -30.93 5.24 13.10
C ILE A 136 -31.27 6.73 13.10
N LYS A 137 -31.61 7.30 11.94
CA LYS A 137 -32.14 8.68 11.85
C LYS A 137 -33.63 8.67 12.16
N GLU A 138 -34.02 9.38 13.19
CA GLU A 138 -35.43 9.68 13.48
C GLU A 138 -35.95 10.72 12.47
N SER A 139 -36.40 10.26 11.31
CA SER A 139 -37.27 11.06 10.42
C SER A 139 -38.14 10.11 9.60
N GLN A 140 -39.46 10.29 9.82
CA GLN A 140 -40.59 9.66 9.15
C GLN A 140 -41.05 8.31 9.70
N VAL A 141 -41.86 8.45 10.74
CA VAL A 141 -42.95 7.52 11.00
C VAL A 141 -44.06 7.88 9.99
N GLU A 142 -44.24 7.07 8.97
CA GLU A 142 -45.52 6.98 8.25
C GLU A 142 -45.88 5.51 8.06
N GLN A 143 -47.18 5.27 8.25
CA GLN A 143 -47.88 4.08 8.66
C GLN A 143 -47.81 2.88 7.69
N PRO A 144 -48.19 1.70 8.15
CA PRO A 144 -48.11 0.46 7.40
C PRO A 144 -49.26 0.33 6.37
N ALA A 145 -48.94 0.01 5.14
CA ALA A 145 -49.88 -0.44 4.15
C ALA A 145 -50.18 -1.94 4.27
N PRO A 146 -51.37 -2.39 3.91
CA PRO A 146 -51.99 -3.61 4.42
C PRO A 146 -51.50 -4.89 3.75
N GLN A 147 -51.50 -5.93 4.55
CA GLN A 147 -51.32 -7.32 4.14
C GLN A 147 -52.36 -7.75 3.11
N GLN A 148 -51.97 -8.40 2.06
CA GLN A 148 -52.85 -9.23 1.22
C GLN A 148 -52.50 -10.71 1.39
N PRO A 149 -53.52 -11.57 1.28
CA PRO A 149 -53.47 -12.92 1.84
C PRO A 149 -52.86 -13.95 0.88
N THR A 150 -52.17 -14.89 1.46
CA THR A 150 -51.73 -16.13 0.83
C THR A 150 -52.91 -16.97 0.34
N PRO A 151 -52.84 -17.61 -0.84
CA PRO A 151 -53.68 -18.75 -1.15
C PRO A 151 -53.01 -20.05 -0.72
N VAL A 152 -53.72 -20.75 0.13
CA VAL A 152 -53.52 -22.16 0.47
C VAL A 152 -53.92 -22.98 -0.75
N ILE A 153 -53.08 -23.87 -1.23
CA ILE A 153 -53.48 -24.97 -2.11
C ILE A 153 -52.98 -26.30 -1.49
N GLN A 154 -53.95 -27.18 -1.44
CA GLN A 154 -53.94 -28.48 -0.80
C GLN A 154 -53.04 -29.52 -1.49
N THR A 155 -52.54 -30.37 -0.66
CA THR A 155 -51.93 -31.65 -0.90
C THR A 155 -52.60 -32.54 -1.91
N ALA A 156 -51.87 -33.14 -2.84
CA ALA A 156 -52.17 -34.44 -3.41
C ALA A 156 -50.90 -35.30 -3.43
N VAL A 157 -50.95 -36.37 -2.71
CA VAL A 157 -49.93 -37.44 -2.63
C VAL A 157 -50.12 -38.37 -3.82
N VAL A 158 -49.08 -38.59 -4.62
CA VAL A 158 -48.95 -39.84 -5.41
C VAL A 158 -47.46 -40.25 -5.38
N ALA A 159 -47.27 -41.56 -5.17
CA ALA A 159 -46.05 -42.25 -4.84
C ALA A 159 -45.14 -42.55 -6.04
N SER A 160 -43.85 -42.66 -5.71
CA SER A 160 -42.80 -43.56 -6.24
C SER A 160 -42.42 -43.50 -7.72
N THR A 161 -41.19 -43.07 -7.99
CA THR A 161 -40.19 -43.95 -8.61
C THR A 161 -38.80 -43.28 -8.51
N THR A 162 -37.83 -44.08 -8.06
CA THR A 162 -36.41 -43.76 -7.89
C THR A 162 -35.75 -43.57 -9.23
N GLU A 163 -35.28 -42.36 -9.53
CA GLU A 163 -34.18 -42.11 -10.46
C GLU A 163 -33.35 -40.93 -9.93
N GLN A 164 -32.07 -41.16 -9.70
CA GLN A 164 -31.11 -40.13 -9.34
C GLN A 164 -30.93 -39.15 -10.51
N PRO A 165 -31.13 -37.84 -10.33
CA PRO A 165 -30.59 -36.89 -11.27
C PRO A 165 -29.13 -36.62 -10.92
N GLN A 166 -28.26 -36.87 -11.88
CA GLN A 166 -26.94 -36.24 -11.93
C GLN A 166 -27.15 -34.73 -11.83
N ILE A 167 -26.59 -34.12 -10.81
CA ILE A 167 -26.46 -32.67 -10.71
C ILE A 167 -25.37 -32.29 -11.68
N GLU A 168 -25.74 -31.94 -12.91
CA GLU A 168 -24.92 -31.09 -13.76
C GLU A 168 -24.88 -29.72 -13.07
N GLU A 169 -23.76 -29.43 -12.48
CA GLU A 169 -23.36 -28.10 -11.99
C GLU A 169 -23.24 -27.18 -13.23
N ILE A 170 -24.35 -26.59 -13.63
CA ILE A 170 -24.35 -25.51 -14.62
C ILE A 170 -23.69 -24.33 -13.93
N ALA A 171 -22.34 -24.25 -14.03
CA ALA A 171 -21.63 -23.01 -13.83
C ALA A 171 -22.18 -22.01 -14.85
N GLU A 172 -23.06 -21.12 -14.40
CA GLU A 172 -23.36 -19.89 -15.13
C GLU A 172 -22.04 -19.13 -15.29
N GLN A 173 -21.32 -19.44 -16.36
CA GLN A 173 -20.30 -18.54 -16.88
C GLN A 173 -21.04 -17.29 -17.34
N THR A 174 -20.96 -16.27 -16.49
CA THR A 174 -21.33 -14.91 -16.88
C THR A 174 -20.42 -14.55 -18.04
N VAL A 175 -20.89 -14.69 -19.26
CA VAL A 175 -20.17 -14.26 -20.46
C VAL A 175 -20.07 -12.76 -20.38
N VAL A 176 -18.92 -12.30 -19.90
CA VAL A 176 -18.61 -10.87 -19.84
C VAL A 176 -18.56 -10.37 -21.28
N LYS A 177 -19.56 -9.59 -21.66
CA LYS A 177 -19.73 -9.06 -23.00
C LYS A 177 -18.51 -8.22 -23.35
N SER A 178 -17.72 -8.59 -24.36
CA SER A 178 -16.58 -7.79 -24.81
C SER A 178 -17.04 -6.38 -25.19
N VAL A 179 -16.39 -5.37 -24.63
CA VAL A 179 -16.64 -3.97 -24.97
C VAL A 179 -15.73 -3.60 -26.13
N SER A 180 -16.30 -3.13 -27.24
CA SER A 180 -15.54 -2.56 -28.35
C SER A 180 -15.45 -1.05 -28.20
N PHE A 181 -14.24 -0.51 -28.16
CA PHE A 181 -14.00 0.91 -28.03
C PHE A 181 -13.94 1.59 -29.39
N ARG A 182 -14.41 2.83 -29.46
CA ARG A 182 -14.31 3.64 -30.67
C ARG A 182 -12.87 4.03 -30.94
N ALA A 183 -12.35 3.75 -32.14
CA ALA A 183 -11.10 4.32 -32.61
C ALA A 183 -11.30 5.77 -33.07
N LEU A 184 -10.36 6.65 -32.72
CA LEU A 184 -10.30 7.99 -33.27
C LEU A 184 -9.70 7.95 -34.66
N GLN A 185 -10.21 8.82 -35.55
CA GLN A 185 -9.65 8.96 -36.90
C GLN A 185 -8.43 9.87 -36.87
N GLN A 186 -7.52 9.67 -37.83
CA GLN A 186 -6.38 10.53 -37.99
C GLN A 186 -6.83 11.98 -38.23
N GLY A 187 -6.37 12.93 -37.40
CA GLY A 187 -6.77 14.34 -37.42
C GLY A 187 -7.91 14.70 -36.44
N GLU A 188 -8.62 13.72 -35.89
CA GLU A 188 -9.52 13.97 -34.74
C GLU A 188 -8.71 14.36 -33.49
N ARG A 189 -9.34 15.11 -32.60
CA ARG A 189 -8.75 15.48 -31.32
C ARG A 189 -9.25 14.54 -30.23
N ALA A 190 -8.35 13.95 -29.47
CA ALA A 190 -8.70 13.16 -28.29
C ALA A 190 -9.06 14.07 -27.10
N ASP A 191 -10.24 13.88 -26.51
CA ASP A 191 -10.64 14.54 -25.26
C ASP A 191 -10.34 13.60 -24.09
N VAL A 192 -9.35 13.97 -23.26
CA VAL A 192 -8.85 13.16 -22.14
C VAL A 192 -9.24 13.81 -20.81
N ALA A 193 -9.90 13.07 -19.93
CA ALA A 193 -10.14 13.46 -18.55
C ALA A 193 -9.10 12.82 -17.62
N LEU A 194 -8.41 13.65 -16.85
CA LEU A 194 -7.44 13.22 -15.85
C LEU A 194 -7.98 13.53 -14.45
N LEU A 195 -8.26 12.49 -13.67
CA LEU A 195 -8.85 12.58 -12.33
C LEU A 195 -7.80 12.21 -11.30
N LEU A 196 -7.31 13.20 -10.55
CA LEU A 196 -6.22 13.00 -9.57
C LEU A 196 -6.56 13.64 -8.22
N PRO A 197 -6.19 13.02 -7.09
CA PRO A 197 -6.34 13.59 -5.76
C PRO A 197 -5.17 14.54 -5.45
N LEU A 198 -5.17 15.70 -6.10
CA LEU A 198 -4.08 16.67 -6.01
C LEU A 198 -3.95 17.35 -4.63
N GLY A 199 -4.91 17.13 -3.74
CA GLY A 199 -4.96 17.77 -2.44
C GLY A 199 -5.52 19.19 -2.49
N THR A 200 -5.20 19.99 -1.47
CA THR A 200 -5.58 21.40 -1.38
C THR A 200 -4.41 22.31 -1.76
N LYS A 201 -4.66 23.63 -1.86
CA LYS A 201 -3.58 24.60 -2.09
C LYS A 201 -2.56 24.62 -0.95
N GLU A 202 -3.05 24.40 0.28
CA GLU A 202 -2.25 24.42 1.51
C GLU A 202 -1.46 23.10 1.70
N GLN A 203 -2.03 22.00 1.21
CA GLN A 203 -1.44 20.66 1.31
C GLN A 203 -1.53 19.92 -0.02
N PRO A 204 -0.72 20.31 -1.00
CA PRO A 204 -0.70 19.63 -2.29
C PRO A 204 -0.06 18.24 -2.17
N SER A 205 -0.62 17.26 -2.85
CA SER A 205 -0.02 15.94 -2.95
C SER A 205 1.10 15.93 -3.99
N GLN A 206 2.36 15.97 -3.54
CA GLN A 206 3.52 16.02 -4.43
C GLN A 206 3.58 14.83 -5.40
N ASN A 207 3.20 13.65 -4.94
CA ASN A 207 3.20 12.45 -5.79
C ASN A 207 2.26 12.58 -6.98
N TYR A 208 1.04 13.06 -6.76
CA TYR A 208 0.05 13.21 -7.84
C TYR A 208 0.31 14.44 -8.70
N LEU A 209 0.95 15.47 -8.15
CA LEU A 209 1.49 16.58 -8.96
C LEU A 209 2.60 16.09 -9.89
N ASP A 210 3.48 15.22 -9.42
CA ASP A 210 4.52 14.62 -10.26
C ASP A 210 3.92 13.72 -11.34
N PHE A 211 2.87 12.94 -11.02
CA PHE A 211 2.12 12.18 -12.02
C PHE A 211 1.55 13.11 -13.10
N TYR A 212 0.90 14.20 -12.70
CA TYR A 212 0.34 15.19 -13.62
C TYR A 212 1.44 15.81 -14.52
N ARG A 213 2.56 16.22 -13.95
CA ARG A 213 3.70 16.78 -14.68
C ARG A 213 4.27 15.79 -15.69
N GLY A 214 4.44 14.53 -15.28
CA GLY A 214 4.86 13.46 -16.18
C GLY A 214 3.86 13.21 -17.30
N PHE A 215 2.57 13.25 -16.99
CA PHE A 215 1.49 13.12 -17.96
C PHE A 215 1.53 14.23 -19.00
N LEU A 216 1.78 15.48 -18.60
CA LEU A 216 1.94 16.62 -19.53
C LEU A 216 3.10 16.41 -20.49
N ILE A 217 4.28 15.99 -20.01
CA ILE A 217 5.44 15.68 -20.87
C ILE A 217 5.09 14.52 -21.83
N GLY A 218 4.34 13.52 -21.36
CA GLY A 218 3.85 12.42 -22.20
C GLY A 218 2.91 12.89 -23.31
N LEU A 219 1.96 13.79 -22.99
CA LEU A 219 1.08 14.39 -23.98
C LEU A 219 1.85 15.21 -25.03
N ASP A 220 2.88 15.95 -24.62
CA ASP A 220 3.72 16.66 -25.59
C ASP A 220 4.45 15.70 -26.53
N SER A 221 4.94 14.58 -26.02
CA SER A 221 5.53 13.52 -26.86
C SER A 221 4.52 12.95 -27.86
N VAL A 222 3.28 12.76 -27.44
CA VAL A 222 2.18 12.32 -28.31
C VAL A 222 1.86 13.38 -29.37
N ARG A 223 1.77 14.65 -28.96
CA ARG A 223 1.52 15.78 -29.89
C ARG A 223 2.64 15.94 -30.92
N MET A 224 3.89 15.78 -30.52
CA MET A 224 5.05 15.77 -31.44
C MET A 224 4.98 14.63 -32.45
N SER A 225 4.28 13.54 -32.14
CA SER A 225 4.01 12.43 -33.05
C SER A 225 2.78 12.69 -33.97
N GLY A 226 2.23 13.90 -33.97
CA GLY A 226 1.14 14.31 -34.86
C GLY A 226 -0.29 14.11 -34.32
N TYR A 227 -0.44 13.72 -33.06
CA TYR A 227 -1.78 13.55 -32.45
C TYR A 227 -2.24 14.85 -31.77
N SER A 228 -3.55 15.11 -31.80
CA SER A 228 -4.17 16.26 -31.16
C SER A 228 -4.87 15.84 -29.88
N VAL A 229 -4.58 16.52 -28.75
CA VAL A 229 -5.14 16.15 -27.44
C VAL A 229 -5.65 17.39 -26.71
N ASN A 230 -6.86 17.29 -26.16
CA ASN A 230 -7.41 18.21 -25.18
C ASN A 230 -7.43 17.52 -23.81
N LEU A 231 -6.83 18.14 -22.79
CA LEU A 231 -6.74 17.61 -21.44
C LEU A 231 -7.64 18.39 -20.48
N ASN A 232 -8.53 17.69 -19.84
CA ASN A 232 -9.36 18.18 -18.75
C ASN A 232 -8.88 17.58 -17.42
N LEU A 233 -8.34 18.42 -16.53
CA LEU A 233 -7.84 18.00 -15.22
C LEU A 233 -8.89 18.25 -14.14
N TYR A 234 -9.20 17.21 -13.38
CA TYR A 234 -10.12 17.25 -12.25
C TYR A 234 -9.41 16.84 -10.96
N ASN A 235 -9.50 17.70 -9.94
CA ASN A 235 -8.98 17.37 -8.61
C ASN A 235 -10.06 16.65 -7.81
N THR A 236 -9.90 15.36 -7.58
CA THR A 236 -10.83 14.56 -6.76
C THR A 236 -10.64 14.82 -5.27
N ALA A 237 -9.46 15.27 -4.85
CA ALA A 237 -9.03 15.46 -3.47
C ALA A 237 -9.25 14.23 -2.55
N HIS A 238 -9.49 13.06 -3.12
CA HIS A 238 -9.93 11.84 -2.44
C HIS A 238 -11.23 12.10 -1.64
N ASP A 239 -12.19 12.75 -2.30
CA ASP A 239 -13.48 13.12 -1.73
C ASP A 239 -14.60 12.63 -2.66
N TYR A 240 -15.39 11.71 -2.15
CA TYR A 240 -16.51 11.09 -2.88
C TYR A 240 -17.51 12.13 -3.42
N ASN A 241 -17.80 13.17 -2.64
CA ASN A 241 -18.76 14.21 -3.07
C ASN A 241 -18.24 15.00 -4.29
N ARG A 242 -16.91 15.17 -4.39
CA ARG A 242 -16.32 15.80 -5.58
C ARG A 242 -16.44 14.92 -6.81
N ILE A 243 -16.26 13.63 -6.67
CA ILE A 243 -16.50 12.68 -7.77
C ILE A 243 -17.96 12.76 -8.24
N GLU A 244 -18.92 12.75 -7.34
CA GLU A 244 -20.33 12.91 -7.69
C GLU A 244 -20.62 14.24 -8.39
N GLN A 245 -20.02 15.34 -7.92
CA GLN A 245 -20.14 16.65 -8.58
C GLN A 245 -19.55 16.65 -10.00
N ILE A 246 -18.38 16.03 -10.20
CA ILE A 246 -17.75 15.90 -11.53
C ILE A 246 -18.68 15.13 -12.47
N ILE A 247 -19.24 14.01 -12.01
CA ILE A 247 -20.17 13.19 -12.79
C ILE A 247 -21.45 13.98 -13.09
N ALA A 248 -22.09 14.56 -12.09
CA ALA A 248 -23.34 15.29 -12.20
C ALA A 248 -23.24 16.53 -13.09
N SER A 249 -22.08 17.19 -13.15
CA SER A 249 -21.82 18.34 -14.03
C SER A 249 -21.80 17.98 -15.52
N GLY A 250 -21.79 16.69 -15.87
CA GLY A 250 -21.63 16.25 -17.25
C GLY A 250 -20.19 16.40 -17.78
N ALA A 251 -19.23 16.68 -16.92
CA ALA A 251 -17.83 16.94 -17.28
C ALA A 251 -17.16 15.80 -18.06
N LEU A 252 -17.65 14.58 -17.88
CA LEU A 252 -17.13 13.38 -18.54
C LEU A 252 -17.92 13.01 -19.82
N HIS A 253 -18.95 13.79 -20.23
CA HIS A 253 -19.83 13.42 -21.34
C HIS A 253 -19.13 13.36 -22.72
N ASN A 254 -18.15 14.21 -22.96
CA ASN A 254 -17.45 14.29 -24.24
C ASN A 254 -16.01 13.76 -24.15
N THR A 255 -15.76 12.86 -23.22
CA THR A 255 -14.42 12.30 -22.98
C THR A 255 -14.23 11.03 -23.82
N ASP A 256 -13.07 10.87 -24.44
CA ASP A 256 -12.67 9.66 -25.18
C ASP A 256 -11.83 8.72 -24.29
N LEU A 257 -11.17 9.25 -23.27
CA LEU A 257 -10.32 8.49 -22.34
C LEU A 257 -10.39 9.11 -20.93
N VAL A 258 -10.62 8.29 -19.92
CA VAL A 258 -10.51 8.69 -18.52
C VAL A 258 -9.24 8.06 -17.93
N VAL A 259 -8.36 8.86 -17.31
CA VAL A 259 -7.20 8.40 -16.55
C VAL A 259 -7.39 8.77 -15.07
N GLY A 260 -7.41 7.79 -14.21
CA GLY A 260 -7.92 7.90 -12.85
C GLY A 260 -9.42 7.56 -12.76
N PRO A 261 -10.03 7.74 -11.59
CA PRO A 261 -9.41 8.16 -10.31
C PRO A 261 -8.34 7.19 -9.81
N ILE A 262 -7.57 7.63 -8.82
CA ILE A 262 -6.48 6.80 -8.26
C ILE A 262 -7.02 5.72 -7.31
N TYR A 263 -8.03 6.04 -6.53
CA TYR A 263 -8.58 5.15 -5.51
C TYR A 263 -9.77 4.36 -6.05
N GLU A 264 -9.90 3.10 -5.62
CA GLU A 264 -10.94 2.20 -6.14
C GLU A 264 -12.36 2.65 -5.75
N ASP A 265 -12.53 3.20 -4.55
CA ASP A 265 -13.80 3.78 -4.07
C ASP A 265 -14.27 4.97 -4.91
N GLU A 266 -13.36 5.77 -5.44
CA GLU A 266 -13.65 6.85 -6.39
C GLU A 266 -13.88 6.31 -7.82
N LEU A 267 -13.26 5.19 -8.18
CA LEU A 267 -13.35 4.60 -9.53
C LEU A 267 -14.73 3.95 -9.78
N ILE A 268 -15.32 3.31 -8.77
CA ILE A 268 -16.60 2.62 -8.88
C ILE A 268 -17.72 3.56 -9.39
N PRO A 269 -17.97 4.75 -8.82
CA PRO A 269 -18.99 5.65 -9.34
C PRO A 269 -18.69 6.16 -10.75
N VAL A 270 -17.42 6.37 -11.12
CA VAL A 270 -17.03 6.77 -12.47
C VAL A 270 -17.33 5.66 -13.48
N THR A 271 -17.00 4.41 -13.17
CA THR A 271 -17.31 3.27 -14.03
C THR A 271 -18.80 3.07 -14.21
N THR A 272 -19.57 3.25 -13.14
CA THR A 272 -21.04 3.17 -13.18
C THR A 272 -21.65 4.25 -14.06
N ALA A 273 -21.19 5.50 -13.94
CA ALA A 273 -21.69 6.62 -14.72
C ALA A 273 -21.36 6.51 -16.22
N LEU A 274 -20.27 5.84 -16.57
CA LEU A 274 -19.81 5.68 -17.94
C LEU A 274 -20.12 4.29 -18.54
N GLN A 275 -20.87 3.46 -17.84
CA GLN A 275 -21.12 2.06 -18.20
C GLN A 275 -21.67 1.87 -19.62
N GLU A 276 -22.54 2.77 -20.08
CA GLU A 276 -23.19 2.67 -21.40
C GLU A 276 -22.35 3.29 -22.53
N ARG A 277 -21.27 3.98 -22.21
CA ARG A 277 -20.55 4.82 -23.16
C ARG A 277 -19.34 4.15 -23.82
N ASN A 278 -18.93 2.99 -23.36
CA ASN A 278 -17.76 2.26 -23.87
C ASN A 278 -16.49 3.14 -23.98
N ILE A 279 -16.24 3.94 -22.94
CA ILE A 279 -15.06 4.79 -22.82
C ILE A 279 -14.02 4.04 -22.01
N PRO A 280 -12.76 3.93 -22.47
CA PRO A 280 -11.68 3.33 -21.69
C PRO A 280 -11.39 4.15 -20.44
N ILE A 281 -11.27 3.46 -19.31
CA ILE A 281 -10.96 4.03 -18.00
C ILE A 281 -9.68 3.39 -17.49
N VAL A 282 -8.66 4.18 -17.22
CA VAL A 282 -7.35 3.71 -16.78
C VAL A 282 -7.20 3.92 -15.28
N SER A 283 -7.00 2.86 -14.52
CA SER A 283 -6.53 2.90 -13.14
C SER A 283 -5.00 2.84 -13.13
N PRO A 284 -4.30 3.96 -12.89
CA PRO A 284 -2.87 4.02 -13.13
C PRO A 284 -2.02 3.46 -11.98
N LEU A 285 -2.54 3.40 -10.75
CA LEU A 285 -1.74 3.12 -9.55
C LEU A 285 -2.35 2.05 -8.63
N ALA A 286 -3.69 1.89 -8.62
CA ALA A 286 -4.35 0.96 -7.71
C ALA A 286 -4.27 -0.50 -8.19
N ASN A 287 -4.35 -1.42 -7.23
CA ASN A 287 -4.75 -2.80 -7.46
C ASN A 287 -6.24 -2.91 -7.14
N LEU A 288 -7.04 -3.24 -8.14
CA LEU A 288 -8.49 -3.27 -8.04
C LEU A 288 -8.94 -4.64 -7.53
N THR A 289 -9.86 -4.63 -6.57
CA THR A 289 -10.35 -5.84 -5.89
C THR A 289 -11.86 -5.98 -5.92
N GLN A 290 -12.58 -4.90 -6.06
CA GLN A 290 -14.05 -4.83 -5.99
C GLN A 290 -14.68 -4.34 -7.30
N THR A 291 -13.89 -3.66 -8.13
CA THR A 291 -14.38 -3.10 -9.40
C THR A 291 -14.69 -4.22 -10.40
N THR A 292 -15.85 -4.16 -11.02
CA THR A 292 -16.23 -5.04 -12.13
C THR A 292 -16.58 -4.17 -13.33
N SER A 293 -15.78 -4.24 -14.40
CA SER A 293 -16.01 -3.43 -15.61
C SER A 293 -15.13 -3.90 -16.76
N ASN A 294 -15.71 -4.00 -17.94
CA ASN A 294 -14.98 -4.30 -19.19
C ASN A 294 -14.26 -3.08 -19.77
N ALA A 295 -14.54 -1.88 -19.25
CA ALA A 295 -13.95 -0.63 -19.73
C ALA A 295 -12.67 -0.26 -18.97
N VAL A 296 -12.33 -0.94 -17.87
CA VAL A 296 -11.23 -0.58 -16.99
C VAL A 296 -9.93 -1.29 -17.35
N PHE A 297 -8.85 -0.51 -17.39
CA PHE A 297 -7.46 -0.97 -17.56
C PHE A 297 -6.68 -0.67 -16.29
N GLN A 298 -6.18 -1.70 -15.63
CA GLN A 298 -5.33 -1.58 -14.45
C GLN A 298 -3.84 -1.62 -14.86
N MET A 299 -3.12 -0.51 -14.69
CA MET A 299 -1.68 -0.43 -15.01
C MET A 299 -0.80 -1.15 -13.99
N SER A 300 -1.21 -1.22 -12.73
CA SER A 300 -0.47 -1.98 -11.72
C SER A 300 -0.62 -3.48 -11.99
N PRO A 301 0.49 -4.26 -11.99
CA PRO A 301 0.39 -5.68 -12.28
C PRO A 301 -0.34 -6.42 -11.17
N SER A 302 -1.04 -7.50 -11.58
CA SER A 302 -1.76 -8.36 -10.65
C SER A 302 -0.81 -9.00 -9.64
N PRO A 303 -1.11 -8.97 -8.33
CA PRO A 303 -0.35 -9.74 -7.35
C PRO A 303 -0.31 -11.25 -7.66
N ALA A 304 -1.34 -11.78 -8.30
CA ALA A 304 -1.42 -13.21 -8.63
C ALA A 304 -0.33 -13.66 -9.63
N THR A 305 0.13 -12.76 -10.53
CA THR A 305 1.17 -13.09 -11.53
C THR A 305 2.60 -12.84 -11.02
N LYS A 306 2.75 -12.24 -9.82
CA LYS A 306 4.05 -11.88 -9.24
C LYS A 306 5.00 -13.05 -9.14
N LEU A 307 4.51 -14.18 -8.64
CA LEU A 307 5.34 -15.35 -8.34
C LEU A 307 5.82 -16.08 -9.60
N GLU A 308 5.10 -15.96 -10.71
CA GLU A 308 5.47 -16.59 -11.97
C GLU A 308 6.82 -16.08 -12.48
N LYS A 309 7.09 -14.80 -12.29
CA LYS A 309 8.34 -14.16 -12.76
C LYS A 309 9.60 -14.69 -12.05
N VAL A 310 9.46 -15.22 -10.85
CA VAL A 310 10.58 -15.77 -10.06
C VAL A 310 10.49 -17.26 -9.81
N ARG A 311 9.50 -17.94 -10.39
CA ARG A 311 9.30 -19.38 -10.23
C ARG A 311 10.57 -20.21 -10.48
N GLY A 312 11.38 -19.83 -11.46
CA GLY A 312 12.67 -20.47 -11.75
C GLY A 312 13.75 -20.30 -10.67
N MET A 313 13.54 -19.43 -9.67
CA MET A 313 14.41 -19.33 -8.50
C MET A 313 14.08 -20.40 -7.46
N PHE A 314 12.83 -20.91 -7.45
CA PHE A 314 12.27 -21.83 -6.45
C PHE A 314 11.80 -23.16 -7.08
N ASP A 315 12.41 -23.56 -8.18
CA ASP A 315 12.02 -24.76 -8.96
C ASP A 315 12.50 -26.08 -8.35
N GLY A 316 13.20 -26.03 -7.23
CA GLY A 316 13.78 -27.19 -6.53
C GLY A 316 15.20 -27.54 -7.00
N SER A 317 15.77 -26.83 -8.00
CA SER A 317 17.15 -27.03 -8.46
C SER A 317 18.20 -26.31 -7.58
N LYS A 318 17.75 -25.48 -6.64
CA LYS A 318 18.61 -24.65 -5.78
C LYS A 318 18.27 -24.88 -4.32
N ARG A 319 19.28 -24.76 -3.47
CA ARG A 319 19.06 -24.66 -2.03
C ARG A 319 18.41 -23.32 -1.71
N VAL A 320 17.39 -23.32 -0.86
CA VAL A 320 16.72 -22.12 -0.37
C VAL A 320 17.05 -21.92 1.10
N VAL A 321 17.62 -20.77 1.46
CA VAL A 321 17.87 -20.38 2.83
C VAL A 321 16.92 -19.27 3.21
N ILE A 322 16.07 -19.49 4.20
CA ILE A 322 15.12 -18.48 4.71
C ILE A 322 15.69 -17.90 5.99
N ILE A 323 16.02 -16.61 5.96
CA ILE A 323 16.53 -15.88 7.12
C ILE A 323 15.39 -15.06 7.72
N SER A 324 15.01 -15.42 8.94
CA SER A 324 13.98 -14.74 9.72
C SER A 324 14.58 -13.99 10.91
N THR A 325 13.80 -13.09 11.50
CA THR A 325 14.09 -12.40 12.77
C THR A 325 12.87 -12.49 13.69
N ASP A 326 12.92 -11.83 14.84
CA ASP A 326 11.75 -11.71 15.71
C ASP A 326 10.64 -10.86 15.04
N ASN A 327 11.02 -9.96 14.11
CA ASN A 327 10.11 -9.11 13.31
C ASN A 327 10.06 -9.61 11.86
N THR A 328 9.35 -10.69 11.63
CA THR A 328 9.20 -11.28 10.29
C THR A 328 8.01 -10.67 9.53
N ASP A 329 8.22 -10.29 8.27
CA ASP A 329 7.17 -9.96 7.30
C ASP A 329 6.39 -11.25 6.95
N LYS A 330 5.30 -11.49 7.67
CA LYS A 330 4.50 -12.72 7.55
C LYS A 330 3.87 -12.89 6.17
N GLU A 331 3.54 -11.79 5.51
CA GLU A 331 2.97 -11.81 4.17
C GLU A 331 4.01 -12.28 3.16
N PHE A 332 5.20 -11.68 3.18
CA PHE A 332 6.30 -12.05 2.30
C PHE A 332 6.83 -13.47 2.59
N ASP A 333 6.94 -13.85 3.86
CA ASP A 333 7.31 -15.21 4.25
C ASP A 333 6.31 -16.25 3.72
N SER A 334 5.01 -16.01 3.89
CA SER A 334 3.95 -16.89 3.36
C SER A 334 3.99 -16.95 1.83
N GLU A 335 4.22 -15.82 1.16
CA GLU A 335 4.34 -15.74 -0.28
C GLU A 335 5.52 -16.58 -0.79
N VAL A 336 6.69 -16.44 -0.17
CA VAL A 336 7.88 -17.26 -0.52
C VAL A 336 7.62 -18.75 -0.29
N ARG A 337 7.04 -19.13 0.84
CA ARG A 337 6.73 -20.53 1.15
C ARG A 337 5.74 -21.15 0.17
N SER A 338 4.82 -20.37 -0.37
CA SER A 338 3.88 -20.84 -1.39
C SER A 338 4.55 -21.20 -2.73
N MET A 339 5.77 -20.70 -2.98
CA MET A 339 6.57 -21.01 -4.18
C MET A 339 7.41 -22.28 -4.03
N LEU A 340 7.68 -22.71 -2.80
CA LEU A 340 8.51 -23.87 -2.53
C LEU A 340 7.80 -25.15 -2.98
N ARG A 341 8.57 -26.09 -3.54
CA ARG A 341 8.09 -27.43 -3.87
C ARG A 341 8.45 -28.40 -2.75
N ASP A 342 7.75 -29.50 -2.68
CA ASP A 342 8.05 -30.59 -1.72
C ASP A 342 9.48 -31.12 -1.86
N THR A 343 10.08 -30.99 -3.05
CA THR A 343 11.47 -31.36 -3.34
C THR A 343 12.49 -30.27 -3.03
N SER A 344 12.06 -29.09 -2.58
CA SER A 344 12.97 -27.99 -2.28
C SER A 344 13.81 -28.28 -1.05
N TYR A 345 15.14 -28.11 -1.17
CA TYR A 345 16.04 -28.17 -0.01
C TYR A 345 16.02 -26.82 0.69
N VAL A 346 15.29 -26.75 1.83
CA VAL A 346 15.10 -25.51 2.61
C VAL A 346 15.91 -25.56 3.89
N VAL A 347 16.64 -24.50 4.16
CA VAL A 347 17.38 -24.25 5.41
C VAL A 347 16.76 -23.04 6.10
N GLU A 348 16.27 -23.24 7.30
CA GLU A 348 15.75 -22.16 8.15
C GLU A 348 16.88 -21.61 9.02
N HIS A 349 17.01 -20.29 9.03
CA HIS A 349 17.99 -19.61 9.87
C HIS A 349 17.33 -18.44 10.59
N LYS A 350 17.40 -18.44 11.92
CA LYS A 350 16.97 -17.29 12.72
C LYS A 350 18.16 -16.40 13.01
N TYR A 351 18.19 -15.21 12.40
CA TYR A 351 19.21 -14.20 12.65
C TYR A 351 18.96 -13.50 13.98
N ILE A 352 19.99 -13.47 14.83
CA ILE A 352 20.01 -12.70 16.07
C ILE A 352 21.26 -11.84 16.03
N TYR A 353 21.09 -10.52 16.10
CA TYR A 353 22.22 -9.61 16.12
C TYR A 353 23.04 -9.76 17.41
N GLU A 354 24.31 -10.01 17.26
CA GLU A 354 25.29 -10.00 18.36
C GLU A 354 26.28 -8.86 18.15
N HIS A 355 26.52 -8.09 19.21
CA HIS A 355 27.52 -7.02 19.13
C HIS A 355 28.91 -7.63 18.93
N PRO A 356 29.81 -7.05 18.09
CA PRO A 356 31.16 -7.58 17.81
C PRO A 356 31.96 -7.90 19.05
N SER A 357 31.87 -7.09 20.11
CA SER A 357 32.57 -7.34 21.37
C SER A 357 32.13 -8.62 22.11
N VAL A 358 30.86 -9.04 21.92
CA VAL A 358 30.33 -10.29 22.51
C VAL A 358 30.90 -11.49 21.74
N ILE A 359 30.94 -11.38 20.41
CA ILE A 359 31.53 -12.40 19.54
C ILE A 359 33.02 -12.57 19.87
N GLU A 360 33.77 -11.47 19.94
CA GLU A 360 35.20 -11.49 20.26
C GLU A 360 35.48 -12.10 21.66
N LYS A 361 34.68 -11.75 22.65
CA LYS A 361 34.79 -12.32 23.99
C LYS A 361 34.56 -13.83 23.98
N ARG A 362 33.53 -14.30 23.27
CA ARG A 362 33.22 -15.72 23.13
C ARG A 362 34.33 -16.48 22.43
N GLU A 363 34.91 -15.94 21.37
CA GLU A 363 36.01 -16.59 20.67
C GLU A 363 37.27 -16.68 21.53
N LYS A 364 37.61 -15.65 22.29
CA LYS A 364 38.71 -15.70 23.27
C LYS A 364 38.49 -16.73 24.38
N GLU A 365 37.25 -16.91 24.83
CA GLU A 365 36.89 -17.94 25.81
C GLU A 365 37.02 -19.35 25.21
N ARG A 366 36.56 -19.54 23.98
CA ARG A 366 36.70 -20.80 23.23
C ARG A 366 38.15 -21.17 23.02
N GLU A 367 39.00 -20.20 22.65
CA GLU A 367 40.43 -20.42 22.47
C GLU A 367 41.09 -20.88 23.78
N LYS A 368 40.81 -20.23 24.91
CA LYS A 368 41.29 -20.64 26.23
C LYS A 368 40.84 -22.05 26.63
N MET A 369 39.57 -22.43 26.29
CA MET A 369 39.08 -23.77 26.58
C MET A 369 39.78 -24.82 25.71
N ARG A 370 40.06 -24.52 24.43
CA ARG A 370 40.87 -25.41 23.56
C ARG A 370 42.30 -25.57 24.08
N GLU A 371 42.95 -24.49 24.49
CA GLU A 371 44.27 -24.51 25.09
C GLU A 371 44.32 -25.33 26.39
N ALA A 372 43.22 -25.29 27.16
CA ALA A 372 43.07 -26.07 28.38
C ALA A 372 42.66 -27.55 28.15
N GLY A 373 42.49 -27.97 26.89
CA GLY A 373 42.02 -29.32 26.53
C GLY A 373 40.59 -29.62 26.93
N LEU A 374 39.78 -28.58 27.15
CA LEU A 374 38.35 -28.71 27.48
C LEU A 374 37.50 -28.79 26.22
N GLU A 375 36.35 -29.43 26.36
CA GLU A 375 35.35 -29.50 25.29
C GLU A 375 34.79 -28.10 25.01
N VAL A 376 34.75 -27.70 23.74
CA VAL A 376 34.30 -26.38 23.31
C VAL A 376 33.02 -26.53 22.52
N ASP A 377 32.00 -25.75 22.87
CA ASP A 377 30.82 -25.59 22.02
C ASP A 377 31.20 -24.72 20.80
N ASP A 378 31.41 -25.38 19.67
CA ASP A 378 31.76 -24.75 18.39
C ASP A 378 30.53 -24.33 17.56
N THR A 379 29.33 -24.28 18.16
CA THR A 379 28.10 -23.82 17.48
C THR A 379 28.32 -22.40 16.95
N PRO A 380 28.12 -22.18 15.63
CA PRO A 380 28.26 -20.85 15.04
C PRO A 380 27.30 -19.84 15.70
N SER A 381 27.76 -18.58 15.77
CA SER A 381 26.87 -17.48 16.18
C SER A 381 25.65 -17.38 15.27
N PRO A 382 24.45 -17.08 15.80
CA PRO A 382 23.28 -16.80 14.98
C PRO A 382 23.46 -15.61 14.03
N SER A 383 24.47 -14.76 14.28
CA SER A 383 24.86 -13.66 13.38
C SER A 383 25.89 -14.07 12.32
N ASP A 384 26.51 -15.27 12.40
CA ASP A 384 27.48 -15.75 11.41
C ASP A 384 26.79 -16.36 10.19
N MET A 385 26.91 -15.69 9.06
CA MET A 385 26.36 -16.14 7.79
C MET A 385 27.27 -17.11 7.03
N SER A 386 28.50 -17.35 7.50
CA SER A 386 29.49 -18.20 6.80
C SER A 386 29.00 -19.63 6.55
N PRO A 387 28.30 -20.31 7.48
CA PRO A 387 27.76 -21.65 7.22
C PRO A 387 26.72 -21.68 6.09
N LEU A 388 25.97 -20.59 5.91
CA LEU A 388 24.92 -20.50 4.88
C LEU A 388 25.50 -20.32 3.47
N LEU A 389 26.74 -19.82 3.36
CA LEU A 389 27.43 -19.58 2.09
C LEU A 389 28.32 -20.75 1.66
N ARG A 390 28.36 -21.84 2.45
CA ARG A 390 29.10 -23.07 2.14
C ARG A 390 28.17 -24.13 1.59
N GLY A 391 28.74 -25.05 0.79
CA GLY A 391 28.02 -26.17 0.19
C GLY A 391 28.42 -26.38 -1.26
N GLU A 392 27.61 -27.10 -2.00
CA GLU A 392 27.89 -27.39 -3.43
C GLU A 392 26.86 -26.77 -4.35
N GLU A 393 25.62 -26.61 -3.89
CA GLU A 393 24.49 -26.18 -4.69
C GLU A 393 24.30 -24.67 -4.72
N PRO A 394 23.94 -24.09 -5.87
CA PRO A 394 23.54 -22.69 -5.95
C PRO A 394 22.44 -22.38 -4.94
N THR A 395 22.52 -21.24 -4.29
CA THR A 395 21.65 -20.90 -3.15
C THR A 395 20.84 -19.65 -3.41
N VAL A 396 19.55 -19.72 -3.11
CA VAL A 396 18.67 -18.56 -3.00
C VAL A 396 18.52 -18.23 -1.52
N ILE A 397 18.96 -17.06 -1.10
CA ILE A 397 18.80 -16.57 0.27
C ILE A 397 17.59 -15.64 0.28
N VAL A 398 16.61 -15.91 1.12
CA VAL A 398 15.43 -15.06 1.31
C VAL A 398 15.52 -14.42 2.68
N ILE A 399 15.37 -13.08 2.74
CA ILE A 399 15.35 -12.35 4.00
C ILE A 399 13.91 -11.92 4.26
N THR A 400 13.28 -12.52 5.26
CA THR A 400 11.88 -12.26 5.62
C THR A 400 11.70 -11.26 6.76
N ALA A 401 12.77 -10.57 7.18
CA ALA A 401 12.70 -9.49 8.16
C ALA A 401 11.85 -8.32 7.64
N ASP A 402 11.04 -7.69 8.51
CA ASP A 402 10.19 -6.54 8.17
C ASP A 402 10.85 -5.19 8.50
N ASN A 403 11.91 -5.20 9.28
CA ASN A 403 12.58 -4.01 9.80
C ASN A 403 13.79 -3.62 8.94
N GLU A 404 13.85 -2.35 8.52
CA GLU A 404 14.93 -1.79 7.69
C GLU A 404 16.33 -2.01 8.30
N VAL A 405 16.47 -1.84 9.61
CA VAL A 405 17.75 -1.99 10.33
C VAL A 405 18.20 -3.45 10.39
N GLU A 406 17.26 -4.38 10.58
CA GLU A 406 17.56 -5.81 10.59
C GLU A 406 17.96 -6.30 9.21
N ILE A 407 17.27 -5.85 8.16
CA ILE A 407 17.60 -6.17 6.77
C ILE A 407 19.02 -5.70 6.43
N ASP A 408 19.35 -4.46 6.76
CA ASP A 408 20.70 -3.90 6.51
C ASP A 408 21.78 -4.71 7.25
N ARG A 409 21.55 -5.06 8.51
CA ARG A 409 22.46 -5.89 9.30
C ARG A 409 22.66 -7.29 8.72
N ILE A 410 21.57 -7.93 8.26
CA ILE A 410 21.64 -9.26 7.64
C ILE A 410 22.42 -9.19 6.32
N LEU A 411 22.15 -8.20 5.49
CA LEU A 411 22.88 -7.97 4.24
C LEU A 411 24.36 -7.71 4.51
N ALA A 412 24.68 -6.90 5.52
CA ALA A 412 26.06 -6.64 5.94
C ALA A 412 26.76 -7.90 6.46
N ALA A 413 26.05 -8.74 7.21
CA ALA A 413 26.59 -10.02 7.71
C ALA A 413 26.87 -11.00 6.57
N ILE A 414 25.97 -11.12 5.57
CA ILE A 414 26.18 -11.96 4.37
C ILE A 414 27.39 -11.46 3.58
N ALA A 415 27.47 -10.15 3.32
CA ALA A 415 28.60 -9.56 2.60
C ALA A 415 29.92 -9.78 3.35
N SER A 416 29.95 -9.60 4.66
CA SER A 416 31.14 -9.82 5.50
C SER A 416 31.58 -11.29 5.49
N ALA A 417 30.63 -12.22 5.58
CA ALA A 417 30.91 -13.66 5.50
C ALA A 417 31.48 -14.04 4.13
N ASN A 418 30.92 -13.52 3.04
CA ASN A 418 31.41 -13.75 1.69
C ASN A 418 32.87 -13.25 1.52
N ILE A 419 33.15 -12.04 1.97
CA ILE A 419 34.51 -11.47 1.94
C ILE A 419 35.49 -12.32 2.78
N ALA A 420 35.09 -12.69 3.99
CA ALA A 420 35.93 -13.47 4.90
C ALA A 420 36.26 -14.87 4.35
N LEU A 421 35.28 -15.56 3.76
CA LEU A 421 35.49 -16.87 3.12
C LEU A 421 36.41 -16.75 1.92
N THR A 422 36.18 -15.76 1.06
CA THR A 422 36.98 -15.50 -0.14
C THR A 422 38.43 -15.16 0.24
N ALA A 423 38.66 -14.32 1.26
CA ALA A 423 40.00 -13.98 1.75
C ALA A 423 40.76 -15.18 2.29
N ARG A 424 40.07 -16.19 2.82
CA ARG A 424 40.63 -17.46 3.29
C ARG A 424 40.76 -18.50 2.19
N SER A 425 40.53 -18.15 0.93
CA SER A 425 40.47 -19.07 -0.23
C SER A 425 39.49 -20.22 -0.03
N GLN A 426 38.48 -20.03 0.77
CA GLN A 426 37.40 -21.00 0.95
C GLN A 426 36.33 -20.81 -0.14
N ARG A 427 35.82 -21.94 -0.63
CA ARG A 427 34.79 -21.91 -1.68
C ARG A 427 33.50 -21.30 -1.13
N VAL A 428 32.99 -20.27 -1.81
CA VAL A 428 31.66 -19.70 -1.61
C VAL A 428 30.76 -20.25 -2.72
N VAL A 429 29.56 -20.71 -2.35
CA VAL A 429 28.56 -21.14 -3.35
C VAL A 429 28.02 -19.94 -4.11
N PRO A 430 27.68 -20.06 -5.39
CA PRO A 430 26.93 -19.05 -6.09
C PRO A 430 25.61 -18.79 -5.35
N PHE A 431 25.37 -17.53 -4.97
CA PHE A 431 24.13 -17.17 -4.27
C PHE A 431 23.51 -15.90 -4.83
N VAL A 432 22.22 -15.79 -4.61
CA VAL A 432 21.38 -14.62 -4.90
C VAL A 432 20.53 -14.36 -3.67
N VAL A 433 20.40 -13.10 -3.28
CA VAL A 433 19.47 -12.70 -2.22
C VAL A 433 18.15 -12.25 -2.85
N PHE A 434 17.06 -12.92 -2.53
CA PHE A 434 15.71 -12.51 -2.93
C PHE A 434 15.08 -11.67 -1.84
N GLY A 435 14.81 -10.40 -2.15
CA GLY A 435 14.29 -9.39 -1.24
C GLY A 435 12.90 -8.88 -1.59
N ASN A 436 12.20 -8.33 -0.59
CA ASN A 436 10.94 -7.66 -0.80
C ASN A 436 11.16 -6.31 -1.51
N ASN A 437 10.31 -5.97 -2.48
CA ASN A 437 10.36 -4.68 -3.19
C ASN A 437 10.18 -3.46 -2.27
N ARG A 438 9.67 -3.65 -1.06
CA ARG A 438 9.58 -2.59 -0.02
C ARG A 438 10.94 -1.97 0.29
N TRP A 439 12.05 -2.73 0.14
CA TRP A 439 13.41 -2.26 0.39
C TRP A 439 13.77 -1.03 -0.47
N ASN A 440 13.15 -0.87 -1.63
CA ASN A 440 13.32 0.33 -2.46
C ASN A 440 12.83 1.62 -1.81
N ARG A 441 11.97 1.53 -0.79
CA ARG A 441 11.42 2.67 -0.04
C ARG A 441 12.25 3.02 1.19
N TYR A 442 13.13 2.11 1.63
CA TYR A 442 13.98 2.28 2.79
C TYR A 442 15.14 3.22 2.48
N ARG A 443 15.46 4.08 3.44
CA ARG A 443 16.45 5.15 3.25
C ARG A 443 17.82 4.81 3.85
N ASN A 444 17.83 3.92 4.84
CA ASN A 444 19.04 3.57 5.60
C ASN A 444 19.75 2.33 5.06
N ILE A 445 19.16 1.59 4.12
CA ILE A 445 19.84 0.49 3.45
C ILE A 445 20.86 1.09 2.47
N ASP A 446 22.13 0.76 2.67
CA ASP A 446 23.19 1.13 1.73
C ASP A 446 22.94 0.44 0.37
N ARG A 447 22.77 1.27 -0.66
CA ARG A 447 22.55 0.75 -2.01
C ARG A 447 23.70 -0.12 -2.53
N ALA A 448 24.94 0.13 -2.10
CA ALA A 448 26.09 -0.67 -2.49
C ALA A 448 25.97 -2.12 -2.00
N ILE A 449 25.33 -2.32 -0.83
CA ILE A 449 25.19 -3.67 -0.24
C ILE A 449 24.22 -4.56 -1.05
N LEU A 450 23.29 -3.96 -1.80
CA LEU A 450 22.41 -4.72 -2.70
C LEU A 450 23.21 -5.37 -3.82
N PHE A 451 24.19 -4.66 -4.38
CA PHE A 451 25.06 -5.17 -5.43
C PHE A 451 26.00 -6.25 -4.89
N THR A 452 26.64 -6.01 -3.73
CA THR A 452 27.55 -6.97 -3.10
C THR A 452 26.89 -8.32 -2.81
N ASN A 453 25.58 -8.32 -2.54
CA ASN A 453 24.82 -9.52 -2.21
C ASN A 453 24.03 -10.09 -3.41
N ASN A 454 24.22 -9.60 -4.64
CA ASN A 454 23.44 -10.00 -5.82
C ASN A 454 21.94 -9.99 -5.55
N VAL A 455 21.42 -8.87 -5.03
CA VAL A 455 20.01 -8.80 -4.62
C VAL A 455 19.10 -8.80 -5.84
N THR A 456 18.09 -9.65 -5.82
CA THR A 456 16.99 -9.69 -6.78
C THR A 456 15.70 -9.28 -6.08
N MET A 457 14.94 -8.38 -6.70
CA MET A 457 13.62 -7.95 -6.20
C MET A 457 12.62 -7.92 -7.35
N LEU A 458 11.35 -8.17 -7.03
CA LEU A 458 10.25 -7.92 -7.96
C LEU A 458 9.74 -6.49 -7.77
N SER A 459 9.51 -5.80 -8.87
CA SER A 459 8.96 -4.45 -8.86
C SER A 459 7.79 -4.33 -9.83
N THR A 460 6.84 -3.46 -9.50
CA THR A 460 5.74 -3.11 -10.41
C THR A 460 6.16 -2.07 -11.46
N TYR A 461 7.32 -1.47 -11.28
CA TYR A 461 7.91 -0.50 -12.20
C TYR A 461 9.39 -0.29 -11.86
N HIS A 462 10.20 -0.02 -12.87
CA HIS A 462 11.62 0.31 -12.71
C HIS A 462 12.05 1.30 -13.78
N ALA A 463 12.62 2.44 -13.38
CA ALA A 463 13.22 3.40 -14.30
C ALA A 463 14.74 3.21 -14.30
N HIS A 464 15.27 2.72 -15.39
CA HIS A 464 16.70 2.47 -15.55
C HIS A 464 17.41 3.77 -15.94
N ARG A 465 17.82 4.58 -14.97
CA ARG A 465 18.37 5.94 -15.18
C ARG A 465 19.65 6.01 -16.01
N SER A 466 20.30 4.90 -16.31
CA SER A 466 21.41 4.87 -17.26
C SER A 466 20.96 4.92 -18.73
N GLU A 467 19.69 4.61 -19.01
CA GLU A 467 19.14 4.64 -20.36
C GLU A 467 19.04 6.08 -20.90
N PRO A 468 19.44 6.31 -22.17
CA PRO A 468 19.42 7.66 -22.76
C PRO A 468 18.03 8.32 -22.70
N ILE A 469 16.96 7.54 -22.91
CA ILE A 469 15.58 8.05 -22.92
C ILE A 469 15.13 8.48 -21.54
N ILE A 470 15.52 7.75 -20.51
CA ILE A 470 15.23 8.09 -19.10
C ILE A 470 15.99 9.36 -18.74
N ARG A 471 17.27 9.47 -19.10
CA ARG A 471 18.06 10.70 -18.86
C ARG A 471 17.50 11.92 -19.58
N ALA A 472 16.99 11.74 -20.79
CA ALA A 472 16.36 12.84 -21.54
C ALA A 472 15.05 13.29 -20.84
N PHE A 473 14.25 12.35 -20.36
CA PHE A 473 13.06 12.64 -19.57
C PHE A 473 13.41 13.34 -18.25
N ASP A 474 14.40 12.81 -17.49
CA ASP A 474 14.86 13.40 -16.23
C ASP A 474 15.32 14.83 -16.44
N LYS A 475 16.15 15.06 -17.47
CA LYS A 475 16.63 16.41 -17.81
C LYS A 475 15.48 17.35 -18.12
N ARG A 476 14.54 16.92 -18.97
CA ARG A 476 13.37 17.73 -19.33
C ARG A 476 12.52 18.06 -18.10
N PHE A 477 12.29 17.07 -17.25
CA PHE A 477 11.50 17.25 -16.02
C PHE A 477 12.16 18.27 -15.07
N VAL A 478 13.49 18.20 -14.93
CA VAL A 478 14.25 19.17 -14.12
C VAL A 478 14.20 20.56 -14.74
N ASP A 479 14.39 20.67 -16.06
CA ASP A 479 14.37 21.96 -16.78
C ASP A 479 12.99 22.65 -16.65
N GLU A 480 11.89 21.89 -16.68
CA GLU A 480 10.53 22.45 -16.63
C GLU A 480 10.01 22.67 -15.20
N PHE A 481 10.36 21.79 -14.23
CA PHE A 481 9.75 21.79 -12.90
C PHE A 481 10.73 22.01 -11.75
N GLY A 482 12.02 22.10 -12.01
CA GLY A 482 13.06 22.42 -11.02
C GLY A 482 13.34 21.30 -10.00
N ALA A 483 12.85 20.07 -10.23
CA ALA A 483 13.02 18.93 -9.34
C ALA A 483 13.27 17.65 -10.12
N LEU A 484 13.90 16.66 -9.49
CA LEU A 484 14.03 15.32 -10.08
C LEU A 484 12.66 14.63 -10.11
N PRO A 485 12.35 13.89 -11.20
CA PRO A 485 11.09 13.15 -11.29
C PRO A 485 11.03 12.03 -10.26
N SER A 486 9.87 11.89 -9.63
CA SER A 486 9.53 10.72 -8.85
C SER A 486 9.02 9.58 -9.76
N LEU A 487 8.85 8.39 -9.19
CA LEU A 487 8.26 7.27 -9.94
C LEU A 487 6.85 7.56 -10.45
N TYR A 488 6.13 8.45 -9.80
CA TYR A 488 4.81 8.91 -10.25
C TYR A 488 4.89 9.71 -11.55
N ALA A 489 5.96 10.49 -11.75
CA ALA A 489 6.17 11.22 -13.00
C ALA A 489 6.36 10.29 -14.20
N TYR A 490 7.16 9.23 -14.06
CA TYR A 490 7.32 8.23 -15.12
C TYR A 490 6.00 7.50 -15.43
N ARG A 491 5.23 7.15 -14.39
CA ARG A 491 3.90 6.53 -14.55
C ARG A 491 2.93 7.45 -15.29
N GLY A 492 2.94 8.73 -14.98
CA GLY A 492 2.12 9.72 -15.67
C GLY A 492 2.47 9.81 -17.16
N TYR A 493 3.77 9.85 -17.47
CA TYR A 493 4.25 9.84 -18.85
C TYR A 493 3.79 8.59 -19.61
N ASP A 494 4.02 7.42 -19.03
CA ASP A 494 3.63 6.15 -19.65
C ASP A 494 2.12 6.06 -19.87
N ALA A 495 1.31 6.48 -18.90
CA ALA A 495 -0.14 6.51 -19.04
C ALA A 495 -0.60 7.38 -20.23
N ALA A 496 0.01 8.57 -20.39
CA ALA A 496 -0.30 9.44 -21.51
C ALA A 496 0.09 8.82 -22.86
N VAL A 497 1.34 8.35 -22.97
CA VAL A 497 1.87 7.82 -24.24
C VAL A 497 1.16 6.55 -24.67
N VAL A 498 0.94 5.61 -23.75
CA VAL A 498 0.35 4.31 -24.05
C VAL A 498 -1.11 4.46 -24.46
N PHE A 499 -1.92 5.06 -23.60
CA PHE A 499 -3.37 5.05 -23.79
C PHE A 499 -3.85 6.06 -24.82
N VAL A 500 -3.22 7.23 -24.90
CA VAL A 500 -3.63 8.22 -25.94
C VAL A 500 -3.29 7.72 -27.35
N LYS A 501 -2.11 7.10 -27.54
CA LYS A 501 -1.79 6.50 -28.84
C LYS A 501 -2.72 5.34 -29.20
N ALA A 502 -3.10 4.52 -28.20
CA ALA A 502 -4.00 3.40 -28.42
C ALA A 502 -5.40 3.82 -28.91
N LEU A 503 -5.89 5.02 -28.54
CA LEU A 503 -7.17 5.53 -29.02
C LEU A 503 -7.25 5.60 -30.55
N TYR A 504 -6.15 5.87 -31.24
CA TYR A 504 -6.13 6.03 -32.70
C TYR A 504 -5.99 4.69 -33.45
N ASN A 505 -5.71 3.60 -32.75
CA ASN A 505 -5.62 2.25 -33.31
C ASN A 505 -6.70 1.30 -32.78
N THR A 506 -7.74 1.80 -32.15
CA THR A 506 -8.59 1.16 -31.15
C THR A 506 -7.79 0.76 -29.89
N ILE A 507 -8.45 0.82 -28.72
CA ILE A 507 -7.80 0.43 -27.46
C ILE A 507 -7.39 -1.05 -27.50
N GLU A 508 -8.23 -1.91 -28.07
CA GLU A 508 -7.96 -3.35 -28.19
C GLU A 508 -6.68 -3.62 -28.99
N THR A 509 -6.62 -3.12 -30.22
CA THR A 509 -5.47 -3.35 -31.12
C THR A 509 -4.24 -2.56 -30.73
N GLY A 510 -4.39 -1.39 -30.08
CA GLY A 510 -3.29 -0.57 -29.60
C GLY A 510 -2.62 -1.08 -28.33
N LEU A 511 -3.27 -2.02 -27.61
CA LEU A 511 -2.78 -2.59 -26.35
C LEU A 511 -2.58 -4.11 -26.41
N GLU A 512 -2.62 -4.71 -27.61
CA GLU A 512 -2.34 -6.15 -27.78
C GLU A 512 -0.87 -6.49 -27.55
N GLY A 513 -0.66 -7.66 -26.95
CA GLY A 513 0.69 -8.20 -26.69
C GLY A 513 1.47 -7.43 -25.63
N THR A 514 2.77 -7.58 -25.64
CA THR A 514 3.67 -6.88 -24.74
C THR A 514 4.08 -5.53 -25.32
N LEU A 515 3.67 -4.46 -24.68
CA LEU A 515 3.96 -3.09 -25.08
C LEU A 515 5.28 -2.63 -24.46
N SER A 516 6.25 -2.30 -25.29
CA SER A 516 7.44 -1.58 -24.83
C SER A 516 7.06 -0.14 -24.55
N THR A 517 7.16 0.28 -23.29
CA THR A 517 7.07 1.70 -22.97
C THR A 517 8.46 2.29 -22.83
N PRO A 518 8.61 3.58 -23.14
CA PRO A 518 9.94 4.16 -23.16
C PRO A 518 10.56 4.36 -21.78
N LEU A 519 9.77 4.46 -20.70
CA LEU A 519 10.32 4.92 -19.42
C LEU A 519 10.39 3.89 -18.31
N LEU A 520 9.42 2.99 -18.16
CA LEU A 520 9.39 2.12 -16.98
C LEU A 520 9.53 0.64 -17.32
N SER A 521 8.57 0.09 -18.05
CA SER A 521 8.47 -1.34 -18.21
C SER A 521 7.50 -1.71 -19.30
N PRO A 522 7.58 -2.89 -19.84
CA PRO A 522 6.55 -3.38 -20.73
C PRO A 522 5.21 -3.51 -19.98
N TYR A 523 4.13 -3.28 -20.69
CA TYR A 523 2.77 -3.59 -20.26
C TYR A 523 2.23 -4.74 -21.13
N ALA A 524 1.49 -5.65 -20.50
CA ALA A 524 0.68 -6.63 -21.20
C ALA A 524 -0.63 -6.76 -20.45
N PHE A 525 -1.72 -6.42 -21.12
CA PHE A 525 -3.05 -6.40 -20.50
C PHE A 525 -3.77 -7.69 -20.84
N GLU A 526 -4.23 -8.39 -19.80
CA GLU A 526 -5.08 -9.57 -19.92
C GLU A 526 -6.42 -9.32 -19.24
N GLN A 527 -7.50 -9.75 -19.86
CA GLN A 527 -8.82 -9.61 -19.29
C GLN A 527 -9.04 -10.63 -18.18
N ASN A 528 -9.37 -10.13 -16.99
CA ASN A 528 -9.79 -10.98 -15.89
C ASN A 528 -11.22 -11.50 -16.18
N PRO A 529 -11.45 -12.81 -16.26
CA PRO A 529 -12.74 -13.38 -16.66
C PRO A 529 -13.87 -13.11 -15.66
N THR A 530 -13.52 -12.87 -14.40
CA THR A 530 -14.51 -12.64 -13.32
C THR A 530 -14.92 -11.18 -13.22
N SER A 531 -13.95 -10.25 -13.25
CA SER A 531 -14.22 -8.82 -13.08
C SER A 531 -14.38 -8.07 -14.40
N GLY A 532 -13.96 -8.64 -15.53
CA GLY A 532 -13.91 -7.99 -16.83
C GLY A 532 -12.78 -6.98 -17.01
N ILE A 533 -12.09 -6.61 -15.95
CA ILE A 533 -10.99 -5.64 -15.98
C ILE A 533 -9.82 -6.19 -16.79
N ARG A 534 -9.19 -5.34 -17.61
CA ARG A 534 -7.92 -5.66 -18.26
C ARG A 534 -6.77 -5.29 -17.34
N VAL A 535 -6.08 -6.30 -16.81
CA VAL A 535 -5.04 -6.15 -15.80
C VAL A 535 -3.67 -6.34 -16.45
N ASN A 536 -2.74 -5.44 -16.18
CA ASN A 536 -1.35 -5.65 -16.53
C ASN A 536 -0.80 -6.87 -15.79
N ASN A 537 -0.11 -7.78 -16.48
CA ASN A 537 0.50 -8.98 -15.88
C ASN A 537 2.05 -8.89 -15.80
N GLN A 538 2.64 -7.77 -16.22
CA GLN A 538 4.08 -7.63 -16.28
C GLN A 538 4.67 -7.14 -14.94
N TRP A 539 5.34 -8.06 -14.25
CA TRP A 539 6.26 -7.76 -13.17
C TRP A 539 7.68 -7.64 -13.72
N ILE A 540 8.49 -6.81 -13.07
CA ILE A 540 9.89 -6.63 -13.41
C ILE A 540 10.73 -7.30 -12.33
N LYS A 541 11.59 -8.20 -12.76
CA LYS A 541 12.65 -8.74 -11.92
C LYS A 541 13.86 -7.82 -12.06
N VAL A 542 14.25 -7.16 -10.98
CA VAL A 542 15.37 -6.22 -10.89
C VAL A 542 16.52 -6.93 -10.18
N ASN A 543 17.64 -7.12 -10.90
CA ASN A 543 18.83 -7.76 -10.36
C ASN A 543 19.94 -6.72 -10.13
N TYR A 544 20.44 -6.64 -8.92
CA TYR A 544 21.61 -5.85 -8.53
C TYR A 544 22.84 -6.77 -8.61
N ASN A 545 23.64 -6.64 -9.66
CA ASN A 545 24.74 -7.54 -9.92
C ASN A 545 26.03 -7.10 -9.22
N SER A 546 26.88 -8.03 -8.82
CA SER A 546 28.15 -7.75 -8.09
C SER A 546 29.15 -6.89 -8.87
N ASN A 547 28.98 -6.71 -10.17
CA ASN A 547 29.73 -5.79 -11.01
C ASN A 547 29.15 -4.35 -11.01
N PHE A 548 28.27 -4.04 -10.05
CA PHE A 548 27.58 -2.75 -9.92
C PHE A 548 26.70 -2.36 -11.10
N THR A 549 26.18 -3.35 -11.83
CA THR A 549 25.16 -3.15 -12.85
C THR A 549 23.77 -3.55 -12.35
N ILE A 550 22.74 -2.90 -12.88
CA ILE A 550 21.35 -3.32 -12.69
C ILE A 550 20.88 -3.93 -14.01
N THR A 551 20.29 -5.12 -13.94
CA THR A 551 19.61 -5.74 -15.07
C THR A 551 18.14 -5.96 -14.75
N THR A 552 17.29 -5.90 -15.76
CA THR A 552 15.84 -6.11 -15.61
C THR A 552 15.38 -7.21 -16.58
N GLU A 553 14.45 -8.03 -16.11
CA GLU A 553 13.82 -9.11 -16.86
C GLU A 553 12.29 -9.05 -16.75
#